data_b2c9459d35e4d4d9a10437bf4e7bd089
#
_entry.id   b2c9459d35e4d4d9a10437bf4e7bd089
#
_cell.length_a   1.000
_cell.length_b   1.000
_cell.length_c   1.000
_cell.angle_alpha   90.00
_cell.angle_beta   90.00
_cell.angle_gamma   90.00
#
_symmetry.space_group_name_H-M   'P 1'
#
loop_
_entity.id
_entity.type
_entity.pdbx_description
1 polymer ?
#
loop_
_entity_poly.entity_id
_entity_poly.type
_entity_poly.pdbx_seq_one_letter_code
_entity_poly.pdbx_strand_id
1 'polypeptide(L)'
;RNLIFLSFAGAVAYRRGARHLVAGMCETDYSGYPDCRDETIKTMQRALSLGMDRELAIHTPLMRVDKAGTFAMALDIGGKPLLEVVVEDTHSCYLGDRAHRHPWGYGCGTCPACQLRAAGFAKFKEGR
;
A
#
# COMPACT_ATOMS: atom_id res chain seq x y z
N ARG A 1 10.72 -3.54 7.70
CA ARG A 1 10.88 -2.90 6.37
C ARG A 1 10.23 -1.52 6.34
N ASN A 2 8.95 -1.38 6.69
CA ASN A 2 8.23 -0.10 6.64
C ASN A 2 8.82 0.96 7.58
N LEU A 3 9.28 0.58 8.77
CA LEU A 3 9.94 1.52 9.68
C LEU A 3 11.20 2.13 9.05
N ILE A 4 12.00 1.33 8.34
CA ILE A 4 13.19 1.81 7.61
C ILE A 4 12.78 2.78 6.51
N PHE A 5 11.80 2.41 5.68
CA PHE A 5 11.32 3.28 4.61
C PHE A 5 10.77 4.60 5.13
N LEU A 6 9.99 4.58 6.22
CA LEU A 6 9.46 5.79 6.83
C LEU A 6 10.55 6.67 7.45
N SER A 7 11.63 6.08 8.01
CA SER A 7 12.79 6.83 8.48
C SER A 7 13.46 7.60 7.35
N PHE A 8 13.75 6.94 6.22
CA PHE A 8 14.33 7.60 5.06
C PHE A 8 13.38 8.63 4.44
N ALA A 9 12.09 8.30 4.31
CA ALA A 9 11.10 9.23 3.80
C ALA A 9 10.98 10.48 4.69
N GLY A 10 11.03 10.32 6.01
CA GLY A 10 11.08 11.41 6.98
C GLY A 10 12.29 12.31 6.81
N ALA A 11 13.48 11.72 6.62
CA ALA A 11 14.69 12.49 6.36
C ALA A 11 14.62 13.29 5.04
N VAL A 12 14.08 12.69 3.99
CA VAL A 12 13.85 13.37 2.70
C VAL A 12 12.82 14.49 2.86
N ALA A 13 11.72 14.23 3.56
CA ALA A 13 10.69 15.24 3.86
C ALA A 13 11.28 16.42 4.62
N TYR A 14 12.08 16.16 5.65
CA TYR A 14 12.76 17.20 6.43
C TYR A 14 13.62 18.10 5.54
N ARG A 15 14.48 17.50 4.70
CA ARG A 15 15.34 18.25 3.78
C ARG A 15 14.57 19.08 2.74
N ARG A 16 13.43 18.57 2.29
CA ARG A 16 12.59 19.23 1.27
C ARG A 16 11.55 20.18 1.84
N GLY A 17 11.48 20.34 3.13
CA GLY A 17 10.46 21.16 3.77
C GLY A 17 9.06 20.58 3.72
N ALA A 18 8.89 19.31 3.33
CA ALA A 18 7.58 18.64 3.33
C ALA A 18 7.14 18.30 4.76
N ARG A 19 5.84 18.40 5.01
CA ARG A 19 5.22 18.08 6.31
C ARG A 19 4.29 16.88 6.25
N HIS A 20 4.07 16.34 5.08
CA HIS A 20 3.16 15.23 4.84
C HIS A 20 3.85 14.11 4.07
N LEU A 21 3.68 12.88 4.55
CA LEU A 21 4.00 11.65 3.84
C LEU A 21 2.69 10.91 3.56
N VAL A 22 2.60 10.27 2.41
CA VAL A 22 1.47 9.38 2.09
C VAL A 22 2.03 7.98 1.86
N ALA A 23 1.45 6.98 2.52
CA ALA A 23 1.90 5.61 2.46
C ALA A 23 0.73 4.63 2.30
N GLY A 24 0.97 3.52 1.61
CA GLY A 24 -0.03 2.52 1.25
C GLY A 24 -0.16 1.35 2.24
N MET A 25 0.25 1.52 3.50
CA MET A 25 0.08 0.46 4.50
C MET A 25 -1.40 0.17 4.74
N CYS A 26 -1.70 -1.13 4.93
CA CYS A 26 -3.03 -1.64 5.20
C CYS A 26 -2.96 -2.66 6.34
N GLU A 27 -3.79 -2.47 7.36
CA GLU A 27 -3.89 -3.37 8.50
C GLU A 27 -4.89 -4.50 8.26
N THR A 28 -5.85 -4.30 7.34
CA THR A 28 -6.91 -5.26 7.01
C THR A 28 -6.44 -6.39 6.09
N ASP A 29 -5.33 -6.20 5.39
CA ASP A 29 -4.72 -7.27 4.63
C ASP A 29 -4.09 -8.27 5.58
N TYR A 30 -4.46 -9.55 5.46
CA TYR A 30 -4.03 -10.66 6.32
C TYR A 30 -2.50 -10.95 6.24
N SER A 31 -1.71 -9.97 5.90
CA SER A 31 -0.25 -10.10 5.89
C SER A 31 0.37 -10.17 7.29
N GLY A 32 -0.38 -9.76 8.33
CA GLY A 32 0.02 -9.90 9.74
C GLY A 32 1.28 -9.12 10.14
N TYR A 33 1.83 -8.31 9.26
CA TYR A 33 3.07 -7.57 9.53
C TYR A 33 2.84 -6.47 10.59
N PRO A 34 3.51 -6.55 11.76
CA PRO A 34 3.35 -5.55 12.81
C PRO A 34 3.67 -4.12 12.37
N ASP A 35 4.59 -3.96 11.41
CA ASP A 35 5.01 -2.66 10.86
C ASP A 35 4.02 -2.04 9.87
N CYS A 36 2.89 -2.73 9.59
CA CYS A 36 1.77 -2.18 8.82
C CYS A 36 0.62 -1.68 9.69
N ARG A 37 0.64 -1.92 10.99
CA ARG A 37 -0.45 -1.56 11.91
C ARG A 37 -0.55 -0.04 12.08
N ASP A 38 -1.78 0.45 12.19
CA ASP A 38 -2.08 1.87 12.38
C ASP A 38 -1.34 2.48 13.59
N GLU A 39 -1.33 1.77 14.71
CA GLU A 39 -0.60 2.21 15.91
C GLU A 39 0.90 2.31 15.68
N THR A 40 1.50 1.36 14.94
CA THR A 40 2.92 1.40 14.58
C THR A 40 3.24 2.63 13.74
N ILE A 41 2.40 2.94 12.74
CA ILE A 41 2.57 4.10 11.88
C ILE A 41 2.43 5.42 12.67
N LYS A 42 1.43 5.52 13.54
CA LYS A 42 1.23 6.69 14.41
C LYS A 42 2.38 6.90 15.39
N THR A 43 2.90 5.82 15.97
CA THR A 43 4.07 5.86 16.86
C THR A 43 5.31 6.31 16.09
N MET A 44 5.51 5.81 14.88
CA MET A 44 6.61 6.22 14.00
C MET A 44 6.51 7.70 13.61
N GLN A 45 5.31 8.19 13.27
CA GLN A 45 5.05 9.61 13.02
C GLN A 45 5.47 10.46 14.21
N ARG A 46 5.08 10.06 15.44
CA ARG A 46 5.44 10.78 16.66
C ARG A 46 6.95 10.78 16.90
N ALA A 47 7.61 9.63 16.72
CA ALA A 47 9.06 9.51 16.89
C ALA A 47 9.82 10.40 15.89
N LEU A 48 9.42 10.41 14.61
CA LEU A 48 10.02 11.26 13.60
C LEU A 48 9.79 12.75 13.89
N SER A 49 8.57 13.12 14.30
CA SER A 49 8.25 14.52 14.63
C SER A 49 9.10 15.03 15.81
N LEU A 50 9.22 14.22 16.87
CA LEU A 50 10.05 14.55 18.04
C LEU A 50 11.54 14.61 17.68
N GLY A 51 12.05 13.60 16.95
CA GLY A 51 13.47 13.52 16.60
C GLY A 51 13.94 14.61 15.65
N MET A 52 13.04 15.18 14.84
CA MET A 52 13.34 16.25 13.89
C MET A 52 12.95 17.64 14.42
N ASP A 53 12.40 17.72 15.65
CA ASP A 53 11.82 18.96 16.21
C ASP A 53 10.89 19.68 15.21
N ARG A 54 10.06 18.89 14.51
CA ARG A 54 9.21 19.39 13.45
C ARG A 54 8.01 18.48 13.25
N GLU A 55 6.82 19.06 13.14
CA GLU A 55 5.61 18.31 12.87
C GLU A 55 5.65 17.65 11.49
N LEU A 56 5.43 16.33 11.47
CA LEU A 56 5.33 15.49 10.28
C LEU A 56 4.06 14.63 10.40
N ALA A 57 3.20 14.65 9.39
CA ALA A 57 2.02 13.81 9.31
C ALA A 57 2.26 12.64 8.34
N ILE A 58 1.92 11.41 8.74
CA ILE A 58 1.93 10.22 7.88
C ILE A 58 0.48 9.81 7.61
N HIS A 59 0.05 9.95 6.37
CA HIS A 59 -1.29 9.58 5.92
C HIS A 59 -1.27 8.17 5.34
N THR A 60 -2.22 7.35 5.77
CA THR A 60 -2.39 5.96 5.32
C THR A 60 -3.83 5.74 4.85
N PRO A 61 -4.21 6.26 3.68
CA PRO A 61 -5.60 6.23 3.21
C PRO A 61 -6.15 4.82 3.00
N LEU A 62 -5.28 3.82 2.86
CA LEU A 62 -5.66 2.43 2.67
C LEU A 62 -5.67 1.61 3.98
N MET A 63 -5.41 2.23 5.13
CA MET A 63 -5.22 1.51 6.41
C MET A 63 -6.37 0.55 6.75
N ARG A 64 -7.60 0.91 6.43
CA ARG A 64 -8.82 0.14 6.72
C ARG A 64 -9.51 -0.40 5.45
N VAL A 65 -8.80 -0.41 4.33
CA VAL A 65 -9.34 -0.82 3.02
C VAL A 65 -8.73 -2.17 2.64
N ASP A 66 -9.56 -3.18 2.40
CA ASP A 66 -9.10 -4.49 1.90
C ASP A 66 -8.71 -4.41 0.41
N LYS A 67 -8.15 -5.49 -0.14
CA LYS A 67 -7.71 -5.52 -1.54
C LYS A 67 -8.86 -5.30 -2.53
N ALA A 68 -10.06 -5.79 -2.23
CA ALA A 68 -11.23 -5.54 -3.08
C ALA A 68 -11.60 -4.05 -3.08
N GLY A 69 -11.62 -3.43 -1.91
CA GLY A 69 -11.85 -2.00 -1.76
C GLY A 69 -10.79 -1.13 -2.44
N THR A 70 -9.53 -1.59 -2.47
CA THR A 70 -8.45 -0.88 -3.20
C THR A 70 -8.72 -0.84 -4.70
N PHE A 71 -9.15 -1.96 -5.32
CA PHE A 71 -9.55 -1.97 -6.73
C PHE A 71 -10.80 -1.12 -6.99
N ALA A 72 -11.79 -1.19 -6.09
CA ALA A 72 -12.99 -0.36 -6.17
C ALA A 72 -12.65 1.14 -6.12
N MET A 73 -11.82 1.53 -5.16
CA MET A 73 -11.35 2.91 -5.00
C MET A 73 -10.62 3.41 -6.26
N ALA A 74 -9.75 2.60 -6.87
CA ALA A 74 -9.07 2.95 -8.10
C ALA A 74 -10.07 3.23 -9.24
N LEU A 75 -11.09 2.37 -9.37
CA LEU A 75 -12.14 2.56 -10.38
C LEU A 75 -13.00 3.80 -10.09
N ASP A 76 -13.34 4.06 -8.83
CA ASP A 76 -14.19 5.20 -8.43
C ASP A 76 -13.47 6.56 -8.59
N ILE A 77 -12.18 6.61 -8.32
CA ILE A 77 -11.38 7.85 -8.39
C ILE A 77 -10.95 8.17 -9.83
N GLY A 78 -10.45 7.18 -10.56
CA GLY A 78 -9.83 7.38 -11.88
C GLY A 78 -10.45 6.57 -13.02
N GLY A 79 -11.60 5.93 -12.78
CA GLY A 79 -12.28 5.13 -13.79
C GLY A 79 -11.47 3.91 -14.26
N LYS A 80 -11.88 3.36 -15.39
CA LYS A 80 -11.18 2.23 -16.04
C LYS A 80 -9.70 2.49 -16.27
N PRO A 81 -9.26 3.69 -16.74
CA PRO A 81 -7.84 3.94 -16.98
C PRO A 81 -6.97 3.75 -15.73
N LEU A 82 -7.39 4.25 -14.56
CA LEU A 82 -6.62 4.05 -13.33
C LEU A 82 -6.64 2.58 -12.88
N LEU A 83 -7.77 1.90 -13.02
CA LEU A 83 -7.84 0.47 -12.71
C LEU A 83 -6.88 -0.34 -13.60
N GLU A 84 -6.78 -0.01 -14.90
CA GLU A 84 -5.83 -0.62 -15.81
C GLU A 84 -4.38 -0.41 -15.38
N VAL A 85 -4.01 0.81 -15.00
CA VAL A 85 -2.68 1.11 -14.43
C VAL A 85 -2.42 0.26 -13.17
N VAL A 86 -3.41 0.14 -12.27
CA VAL A 86 -3.26 -0.70 -11.08
C VAL A 86 -3.06 -2.16 -11.44
N VAL A 87 -3.75 -2.68 -12.44
CA VAL A 87 -3.64 -4.08 -12.89
C VAL A 87 -2.32 -4.33 -13.64
N GLU A 88 -1.96 -3.49 -14.61
CA GLU A 88 -0.84 -3.73 -15.52
C GLU A 88 0.52 -3.27 -14.96
N ASP A 89 0.55 -2.12 -14.28
CA ASP A 89 1.81 -1.47 -13.93
C ASP A 89 2.21 -1.65 -12.46
N THR A 90 1.27 -2.03 -11.57
CA THR A 90 1.63 -2.32 -10.18
C THR A 90 1.99 -3.79 -9.98
N HIS A 91 2.90 -4.05 -9.04
CA HIS A 91 3.42 -5.38 -8.80
C HIS A 91 3.52 -5.70 -7.30
N SER A 92 3.01 -6.87 -6.89
CA SER A 92 3.04 -7.33 -5.49
C SER A 92 3.67 -8.71 -5.30
N CYS A 93 4.00 -9.42 -6.37
CA CYS A 93 4.59 -10.75 -6.30
C CYS A 93 5.93 -10.76 -5.56
N TYR A 94 6.10 -11.66 -4.57
CA TYR A 94 7.35 -11.77 -3.81
C TYR A 94 8.51 -12.32 -4.62
N LEU A 95 8.21 -13.07 -5.71
CA LEU A 95 9.22 -13.63 -6.61
C LEU A 95 9.58 -12.68 -7.77
N GLY A 96 8.94 -11.51 -7.86
CA GLY A 96 9.18 -10.56 -8.94
C GLY A 96 8.70 -11.04 -10.32
N ASP A 97 7.85 -12.05 -10.38
CA ASP A 97 7.39 -12.65 -11.63
C ASP A 97 6.51 -11.69 -12.43
N ARG A 98 6.99 -11.31 -13.61
CA ARG A 98 6.28 -10.52 -14.62
C ARG A 98 6.02 -11.31 -15.92
N ALA A 99 6.38 -12.59 -15.98
CA ALA A 99 6.13 -13.43 -17.14
C ALA A 99 4.69 -13.96 -17.19
N HIS A 100 4.09 -14.18 -16.02
CA HIS A 100 2.73 -14.73 -15.94
C HIS A 100 1.72 -13.62 -15.65
N ARG A 101 0.82 -13.37 -16.63
CA ARG A 101 -0.26 -12.40 -16.52
C ARG A 101 -1.57 -13.10 -16.14
N HIS A 102 -2.24 -12.54 -15.15
CA HIS A 102 -3.55 -12.95 -14.64
C HIS A 102 -4.57 -11.81 -14.80
N PRO A 103 -5.88 -12.05 -14.61
CA PRO A 103 -6.89 -10.97 -14.62
C PRO A 103 -6.64 -9.83 -13.63
N TRP A 104 -5.92 -10.11 -12.56
CA TRP A 104 -5.56 -9.17 -11.49
C TRP A 104 -4.16 -8.53 -11.64
N GLY A 105 -3.45 -8.82 -12.73
CA GLY A 105 -2.11 -8.32 -13.03
C GLY A 105 -1.05 -9.41 -13.09
N TYR A 106 0.22 -9.04 -13.00
CA TYR A 106 1.35 -9.96 -13.13
C TYR A 106 1.78 -10.57 -11.80
N GLY A 107 2.19 -11.85 -11.84
CA GLY A 107 2.75 -12.55 -10.68
C GLY A 107 2.74 -14.05 -10.81
N CYS A 108 3.47 -14.76 -9.94
CA CYS A 108 3.60 -16.23 -9.96
C CYS A 108 2.27 -16.96 -9.66
N GLY A 109 1.25 -16.30 -9.13
CA GLY A 109 -0.03 -16.89 -8.77
C GLY A 109 -0.03 -17.69 -7.45
N THR A 110 1.14 -18.07 -6.92
CA THR A 110 1.26 -19.01 -5.81
C THR A 110 1.77 -18.42 -4.50
N CYS A 111 2.52 -17.32 -4.55
CA CYS A 111 2.99 -16.68 -3.32
C CYS A 111 1.84 -15.99 -2.56
N PRO A 112 1.99 -15.79 -1.23
CA PRO A 112 0.92 -15.19 -0.42
C PRO A 112 0.41 -13.85 -0.94
N ALA A 113 1.30 -13.01 -1.47
CA ALA A 113 0.91 -11.71 -2.03
C ALA A 113 0.07 -11.85 -3.33
N CYS A 114 0.39 -12.82 -4.19
CA CYS A 114 -0.40 -13.13 -5.37
C CYS A 114 -1.78 -13.70 -5.00
N GLN A 115 -1.83 -14.61 -4.04
CA GLN A 115 -3.09 -15.19 -3.56
C GLN A 115 -4.01 -14.11 -2.97
N LEU A 116 -3.46 -13.23 -2.13
CA LEU A 116 -4.21 -12.12 -1.55
C LEU A 116 -4.74 -11.15 -2.62
N ARG A 117 -3.90 -10.83 -3.63
CA ARG A 117 -4.29 -9.94 -4.73
C ARG A 117 -5.36 -10.58 -5.60
N ALA A 118 -5.23 -11.87 -5.93
CA ALA A 118 -6.19 -12.63 -6.71
C ALA A 118 -7.56 -12.71 -6.02
N ALA A 119 -7.58 -13.05 -4.73
CA ALA A 119 -8.80 -13.11 -3.92
C ALA A 119 -9.48 -11.75 -3.83
N GLY A 120 -8.72 -10.68 -3.60
CA GLY A 120 -9.25 -9.32 -3.57
C GLY A 120 -9.85 -8.89 -4.91
N PHE A 121 -9.20 -9.22 -6.03
CA PHE A 121 -9.73 -8.92 -7.36
C PHE A 121 -11.00 -9.71 -7.68
N ALA A 122 -11.07 -10.99 -7.32
CA ALA A 122 -12.27 -11.81 -7.47
C ALA A 122 -13.46 -11.20 -6.70
N LYS A 123 -13.27 -10.90 -5.42
CA LYS A 123 -14.27 -10.23 -4.57
C LYS A 123 -14.72 -8.87 -5.14
N PHE A 124 -13.80 -8.09 -5.68
CA PHE A 124 -14.12 -6.83 -6.36
C PHE A 124 -15.03 -7.06 -7.58
N LYS A 125 -14.78 -8.11 -8.36
CA LYS A 125 -15.60 -8.44 -9.55
C LYS A 125 -16.99 -8.94 -9.18
N GLU A 126 -17.13 -9.70 -8.09
CA GLU A 126 -18.41 -10.21 -7.58
C GLU A 126 -19.32 -9.10 -7.03
N GLY A 127 -18.75 -8.05 -6.46
CA GLY A 127 -19.48 -6.93 -5.89
C GLY A 127 -19.97 -5.90 -6.91
N ARG A 128 -19.81 -6.19 -8.20
CA ARG A 128 -20.20 -5.33 -9.33
C ARG A 128 -20.90 -6.11 -10.42
#